data_ab7e5aa9994fd89ead503682d4a1a3eb
#
_entry.id   ab7e5aa9994fd89ead503682d4a1a3eb
#
_cell.length_a   1.000
_cell.length_b   1.000
_cell.length_c   1.000
_cell.angle_alpha   90.00
_cell.angle_beta   90.00
_cell.angle_gamma   90.00
#
_symmetry.space_group_name_H-M   'P 1'
#
loop_
_entity.id
_entity.type
_entity.pdbx_description
1 polymer ?
#
loop_
_entity_poly.entity_id
_entity_poly.type
_entity_poly.pdbx_seq_one_letter_code
_entity_poly.pdbx_strand_id
1 'polypeptide(L)'
;TIIGSGYVGLALAISLSSKYHICVHDIDEKKVKKLNQGQSPLDDNEFLKEFKNNNPQIFATTSIGDALKNTQLIFVCVPTNFDEQKGCFDTSSLEDVLDTISRSKSNSIVVIKSTVPIGFTEKQNDIFKDLDIVFSPEFLREGSAVSDCKAPSRIILGGDKNFDKHQMLFDVLLSTKKPELS
;
A
#
# COMPACT_ATOMS: atom_id res chain seq x y z
N THR A 1 -3.74 5.87 -4.01
CA THR A 1 -4.48 4.59 -4.00
C THR A 1 -3.69 3.52 -3.29
N ILE A 2 -4.40 2.62 -2.57
CA ILE A 2 -3.80 1.48 -1.88
C ILE A 2 -4.53 0.22 -2.37
N ILE A 3 -3.78 -0.77 -2.86
CA ILE A 3 -4.32 -2.04 -3.36
C ILE A 3 -4.02 -3.13 -2.33
N GLY A 4 -5.09 -3.68 -1.73
CA GLY A 4 -5.07 -4.62 -0.62
C GLY A 4 -5.33 -3.96 0.73
N SER A 5 -6.37 -4.41 1.45
CA SER A 5 -6.76 -3.92 2.77
C SER A 5 -6.38 -4.91 3.90
N GLY A 6 -5.21 -5.53 3.77
CA GLY A 6 -4.56 -6.28 4.84
C GLY A 6 -3.93 -5.34 5.88
N TYR A 7 -3.16 -5.90 6.83
CA TYR A 7 -2.50 -5.14 7.89
C TYR A 7 -1.67 -3.95 7.36
N VAL A 8 -0.84 -4.19 6.36
CA VAL A 8 0.04 -3.15 5.76
C VAL A 8 -0.78 -2.07 5.07
N GLY A 9 -1.66 -2.45 4.15
CA GLY A 9 -2.43 -1.49 3.37
C GLY A 9 -3.39 -0.67 4.23
N LEU A 10 -4.04 -1.30 5.21
CA LEU A 10 -4.96 -0.60 6.09
C LEU A 10 -4.25 0.33 7.07
N ALA A 11 -3.11 -0.09 7.64
CA ALA A 11 -2.29 0.78 8.50
C ALA A 11 -1.80 2.02 7.75
N LEU A 12 -1.36 1.85 6.50
CA LEU A 12 -0.96 2.95 5.63
C LEU A 12 -2.15 3.86 5.30
N ALA A 13 -3.32 3.29 4.95
CA ALA A 13 -4.53 4.04 4.66
C ALA A 13 -4.95 4.94 5.84
N ILE A 14 -4.98 4.39 7.06
CA ILE A 14 -5.30 5.13 8.28
C ILE A 14 -4.27 6.24 8.52
N SER A 15 -2.99 5.94 8.38
CA SER A 15 -1.91 6.90 8.67
C SER A 15 -1.92 8.09 7.72
N LEU A 16 -2.32 7.88 6.46
CA LEU A 16 -2.37 8.91 5.43
C LEU A 16 -3.71 9.65 5.35
N SER A 17 -4.81 9.06 5.83
CA SER A 17 -6.18 9.58 5.64
C SER A 17 -6.44 10.96 6.25
N SER A 18 -5.62 11.39 7.22
CA SER A 18 -5.71 12.74 7.82
C SER A 18 -5.14 13.85 6.92
N LYS A 19 -4.35 13.50 5.90
CA LYS A 19 -3.63 14.46 5.04
C LYS A 19 -3.96 14.31 3.56
N TYR A 20 -4.42 13.14 3.14
CA TYR A 20 -4.64 12.81 1.73
C TYR A 20 -6.00 12.15 1.51
N HIS A 21 -6.54 12.28 0.30
CA HIS A 21 -7.68 11.49 -0.15
C HIS A 21 -7.22 10.06 -0.44
N ILE A 22 -7.74 9.11 0.31
CA ILE A 22 -7.35 7.70 0.23
C ILE A 22 -8.44 6.88 -0.44
N CYS A 23 -8.05 6.19 -1.52
CA CYS A 23 -8.85 5.13 -2.12
C CYS A 23 -8.20 3.78 -1.83
N VAL A 24 -8.96 2.85 -1.26
CA VAL A 24 -8.53 1.47 -1.03
C VAL A 24 -9.26 0.54 -2.00
N HIS A 25 -8.50 -0.24 -2.74
CA HIS A 25 -9.03 -1.35 -3.53
C HIS A 25 -8.83 -2.66 -2.79
N ASP A 26 -9.86 -3.48 -2.70
CA ASP A 26 -9.78 -4.88 -2.25
C ASP A 26 -10.80 -5.72 -3.02
N ILE A 27 -10.47 -6.97 -3.31
CA ILE A 27 -11.36 -7.91 -3.99
C ILE A 27 -12.50 -8.41 -3.09
N ASP A 28 -12.35 -8.28 -1.77
CA ASP A 28 -13.34 -8.71 -0.78
C ASP A 28 -14.40 -7.62 -0.58
N GLU A 29 -15.59 -7.84 -1.14
CA GLU A 29 -16.74 -6.94 -1.01
C GLU A 29 -17.11 -6.65 0.46
N LYS A 30 -16.93 -7.61 1.36
CA LYS A 30 -17.26 -7.43 2.78
C LYS A 30 -16.31 -6.44 3.44
N LYS A 31 -15.03 -6.50 3.09
CA LYS A 31 -14.04 -5.52 3.56
C LYS A 31 -14.32 -4.13 3.02
N VAL A 32 -14.59 -4.03 1.72
CA VAL A 32 -14.95 -2.76 1.05
C VAL A 32 -16.19 -2.15 1.68
N LYS A 33 -17.23 -2.95 1.93
CA LYS A 33 -18.46 -2.48 2.59
C LYS A 33 -18.20 -1.95 4.00
N LYS A 34 -17.40 -2.67 4.81
CA LYS A 34 -17.03 -2.21 6.16
C LYS A 34 -16.27 -0.88 6.11
N LEU A 35 -15.28 -0.76 5.23
CA LEU A 35 -14.50 0.48 5.07
C LEU A 35 -15.39 1.68 4.73
N ASN A 36 -16.29 1.54 3.77
CA ASN A 36 -17.23 2.60 3.38
C ASN A 36 -18.27 2.92 4.46
N GLN A 37 -18.46 2.05 5.45
CA GLN A 37 -19.28 2.29 6.65
C GLN A 37 -18.49 2.90 7.81
N GLY A 38 -17.21 3.24 7.62
CA GLY A 38 -16.33 3.73 8.68
C GLY A 38 -16.00 2.65 9.73
N GLN A 39 -15.97 1.38 9.31
CA GLN A 39 -15.70 0.24 10.19
C GLN A 39 -14.41 -0.48 9.76
N SER A 40 -13.66 -0.98 10.75
CA SER A 40 -12.49 -1.81 10.46
C SER A 40 -12.89 -3.13 9.79
N PRO A 41 -12.26 -3.51 8.67
CA PRO A 41 -12.43 -4.82 8.08
C PRO A 41 -11.66 -5.92 8.84
N LEU A 42 -10.64 -5.53 9.63
CA LEU A 42 -9.81 -6.44 10.43
C LEU A 42 -10.34 -6.50 11.87
N ASP A 43 -10.39 -7.70 12.42
CA ASP A 43 -10.73 -7.96 13.83
C ASP A 43 -9.45 -7.89 14.68
N ASP A 44 -8.90 -6.70 14.79
CA ASP A 44 -7.70 -6.37 15.53
C ASP A 44 -7.95 -5.13 16.39
N ASN A 45 -7.57 -5.18 17.65
CA ASN A 45 -7.87 -4.16 18.65
C ASN A 45 -7.34 -2.77 18.28
N GLU A 46 -6.17 -2.68 17.65
CA GLU A 46 -5.60 -1.40 17.24
C GLU A 46 -6.43 -0.77 16.12
N PHE A 47 -6.77 -1.54 15.09
CA PHE A 47 -7.59 -1.07 13.98
C PHE A 47 -9.01 -0.69 14.43
N LEU A 48 -9.66 -1.53 15.26
CA LEU A 48 -10.98 -1.22 15.82
C LEU A 48 -10.96 0.10 16.60
N LYS A 49 -9.91 0.34 17.38
CA LYS A 49 -9.71 1.57 18.16
C LYS A 49 -9.51 2.79 17.29
N GLU A 50 -8.70 2.67 16.22
CA GLU A 50 -8.47 3.75 15.25
C GLU A 50 -9.76 4.16 14.54
N PHE A 51 -10.55 3.21 14.05
CA PHE A 51 -11.83 3.51 13.40
C PHE A 51 -12.83 4.15 14.36
N LYS A 52 -12.90 3.66 15.60
CA LYS A 52 -13.80 4.22 16.62
C LYS A 52 -13.43 5.65 17.02
N ASN A 53 -12.15 5.93 17.20
CA ASN A 53 -11.68 7.19 17.80
C ASN A 53 -11.35 8.27 16.76
N ASN A 54 -10.81 7.88 15.62
CA ASN A 54 -10.27 8.81 14.62
C ASN A 54 -11.10 8.87 13.34
N ASN A 55 -12.05 7.95 13.14
CA ASN A 55 -12.93 7.87 11.97
C ASN A 55 -12.20 8.22 10.65
N PRO A 56 -11.21 7.40 10.22
CA PRO A 56 -10.39 7.70 9.06
C PRO A 56 -11.24 7.80 7.80
N GLN A 57 -11.07 8.86 7.04
CA GLN A 57 -11.81 9.10 5.80
C GLN A 57 -11.19 8.29 4.66
N ILE A 58 -11.69 7.09 4.45
CA ILE A 58 -11.23 6.14 3.45
C ILE A 58 -12.38 5.79 2.53
N PHE A 59 -12.22 6.02 1.23
CA PHE A 59 -13.10 5.48 0.21
C PHE A 59 -12.59 4.10 -0.21
N ALA A 60 -13.47 3.11 -0.38
CA ALA A 60 -13.07 1.78 -0.79
C ALA A 60 -13.91 1.27 -1.97
N THR A 61 -13.30 0.49 -2.85
CA THR A 61 -13.96 -0.07 -4.04
C THR A 61 -13.39 -1.45 -4.40
N THR A 62 -14.24 -2.30 -5.00
CA THR A 62 -13.81 -3.55 -5.63
C THR A 62 -13.42 -3.36 -7.09
N SER A 63 -13.67 -2.19 -7.67
CA SER A 63 -13.31 -1.85 -9.03
C SER A 63 -11.90 -1.27 -9.08
N ILE A 64 -10.93 -2.03 -9.57
CA ILE A 64 -9.55 -1.55 -9.72
C ILE A 64 -9.48 -0.36 -10.69
N GLY A 65 -10.31 -0.35 -11.74
CA GLY A 65 -10.39 0.78 -12.68
C GLY A 65 -10.84 2.07 -12.01
N ASP A 66 -11.78 2.00 -11.03
CA ASP A 66 -12.20 3.19 -10.28
C ASP A 66 -11.11 3.62 -9.28
N ALA A 67 -10.42 2.68 -8.66
CA ALA A 67 -9.33 2.97 -7.75
C ALA A 67 -8.14 3.67 -8.42
N LEU A 68 -7.88 3.38 -9.70
CA LEU A 68 -6.76 3.96 -10.45
C LEU A 68 -7.06 5.35 -11.03
N LYS A 69 -8.32 5.83 -10.99
CA LYS A 69 -8.67 7.16 -11.50
C LYS A 69 -8.04 8.27 -10.67
N ASN A 70 -7.38 9.21 -11.34
CA ASN A 70 -6.81 10.42 -10.73
C ASN A 70 -5.83 10.15 -9.57
N THR A 71 -5.16 9.01 -9.57
CA THR A 71 -4.16 8.67 -8.56
C THR A 71 -2.75 9.06 -9.02
N GLN A 72 -1.92 9.50 -8.11
CA GLN A 72 -0.51 9.84 -8.35
C GLN A 72 0.44 8.78 -7.76
N LEU A 73 0.01 8.13 -6.69
CA LEU A 73 0.74 7.06 -6.02
C LEU A 73 -0.14 5.84 -5.85
N ILE A 74 0.38 4.68 -6.21
CA ILE A 74 -0.28 3.39 -6.04
C ILE A 74 0.58 2.52 -5.13
N PHE A 75 0.11 2.28 -3.92
CA PHE A 75 0.75 1.35 -2.98
C PHE A 75 0.15 -0.05 -3.17
N VAL A 76 0.97 -1.02 -3.52
CA VAL A 76 0.54 -2.42 -3.70
C VAL A 76 0.91 -3.21 -2.46
N CYS A 77 -0.13 -3.66 -1.73
CA CYS A 77 -0.06 -4.34 -0.45
C CYS A 77 -0.78 -5.72 -0.51
N VAL A 78 -0.72 -6.38 -1.64
CA VAL A 78 -1.35 -7.69 -1.83
C VAL A 78 -0.53 -8.80 -1.16
N PRO A 79 -1.17 -9.92 -0.76
CA PRO A 79 -0.45 -11.04 -0.17
C PRO A 79 0.58 -11.64 -1.14
N THR A 80 1.75 -12.00 -0.61
CA THR A 80 2.81 -12.75 -1.28
C THR A 80 3.23 -13.88 -0.34
N ASN A 81 2.44 -14.97 -0.34
CA ASN A 81 2.67 -16.09 0.57
C ASN A 81 3.91 -16.87 0.16
N PHE A 82 4.63 -17.39 1.14
CA PHE A 82 5.75 -18.29 0.86
C PHE A 82 5.22 -19.70 0.52
N ASP A 83 5.57 -20.18 -0.66
CA ASP A 83 5.24 -21.53 -1.12
C ASP A 83 6.35 -22.49 -0.66
N GLU A 84 6.09 -23.26 0.39
CA GLU A 84 7.06 -24.21 0.96
C GLU A 84 7.47 -25.30 -0.02
N GLN A 85 6.59 -25.70 -0.95
CA GLN A 85 6.88 -26.74 -1.94
C GLN A 85 7.83 -26.24 -3.02
N LYS A 86 7.68 -24.98 -3.42
CA LYS A 86 8.52 -24.33 -4.43
C LYS A 86 9.74 -23.61 -3.83
N GLY A 87 9.76 -23.41 -2.51
CA GLY A 87 10.81 -22.67 -1.81
C GLY A 87 10.92 -21.19 -2.23
N CYS A 88 9.82 -20.57 -2.66
CA CYS A 88 9.79 -19.18 -3.11
C CYS A 88 8.47 -18.49 -2.74
N PHE A 89 8.46 -17.15 -2.81
CA PHE A 89 7.24 -16.38 -2.65
C PHE A 89 6.35 -16.51 -3.89
N ASP A 90 5.05 -16.70 -3.68
CA ASP A 90 4.04 -16.59 -4.74
C ASP A 90 3.75 -15.12 -5.00
N THR A 91 4.28 -14.60 -6.11
CA THR A 91 4.13 -13.21 -6.54
C THR A 91 3.02 -13.03 -7.58
N SER A 92 2.25 -14.06 -7.90
CA SER A 92 1.25 -14.05 -8.98
C SER A 92 0.24 -12.91 -8.83
N SER A 93 -0.35 -12.76 -7.64
CA SER A 93 -1.30 -11.67 -7.37
C SER A 93 -0.69 -10.27 -7.55
N LEU A 94 0.58 -10.12 -7.24
CA LEU A 94 1.30 -8.85 -7.44
C LEU A 94 1.56 -8.59 -8.92
N GLU A 95 1.97 -9.62 -9.68
CA GLU A 95 2.21 -9.52 -11.12
C GLU A 95 0.91 -9.20 -11.89
N ASP A 96 -0.23 -9.81 -11.51
CA ASP A 96 -1.56 -9.51 -12.07
C ASP A 96 -1.98 -8.05 -11.82
N VAL A 97 -1.69 -7.52 -10.64
CA VAL A 97 -1.94 -6.12 -10.31
C VAL A 97 -1.06 -5.19 -11.15
N LEU A 98 0.23 -5.47 -11.31
CA LEU A 98 1.13 -4.67 -12.13
C LEU A 98 0.70 -4.65 -13.60
N ASP A 99 0.30 -5.81 -14.17
CA ASP A 99 -0.24 -5.91 -15.52
C ASP A 99 -1.51 -5.05 -15.67
N THR A 100 -2.41 -5.09 -14.69
CA THR A 100 -3.62 -4.28 -14.70
C THR A 100 -3.32 -2.78 -14.65
N ILE A 101 -2.36 -2.35 -13.83
CA ILE A 101 -1.93 -0.95 -13.75
C ILE A 101 -1.31 -0.51 -15.08
N SER A 102 -0.43 -1.32 -15.68
CA SER A 102 0.18 -1.03 -16.99
C SER A 102 -0.89 -0.81 -18.06
N ARG A 103 -1.88 -1.71 -18.14
CA ARG A 103 -2.99 -1.58 -19.11
C ARG A 103 -3.84 -0.33 -18.89
N SER A 104 -3.91 0.19 -17.68
CA SER A 104 -4.66 1.43 -17.38
C SER A 104 -3.97 2.69 -17.90
N LYS A 105 -2.71 2.60 -18.36
CA LYS A 105 -1.88 3.71 -18.80
C LYS A 105 -1.77 4.84 -17.75
N SER A 106 -1.74 4.46 -16.50
CA SER A 106 -1.57 5.41 -15.39
C SER A 106 -0.12 5.91 -15.35
N ASN A 107 0.07 7.22 -15.18
CA ASN A 107 1.39 7.83 -14.97
C ASN A 107 1.79 7.86 -13.48
N SER A 108 1.17 7.02 -12.66
CA SER A 108 1.40 6.97 -11.22
C SER A 108 2.73 6.26 -10.92
N ILE A 109 3.34 6.64 -9.80
CA ILE A 109 4.43 5.85 -9.21
C ILE A 109 3.79 4.63 -8.52
N VAL A 110 4.28 3.44 -8.83
CA VAL A 110 3.82 2.17 -8.24
C VAL A 110 4.80 1.75 -7.14
N VAL A 111 4.30 1.65 -5.92
CA VAL A 111 5.10 1.33 -4.74
C VAL A 111 4.76 -0.06 -4.23
N ILE A 112 5.68 -0.99 -4.37
CA ILE A 112 5.53 -2.35 -3.85
C ILE A 112 5.82 -2.34 -2.35
N LYS A 113 4.81 -2.64 -1.53
CA LYS A 113 4.91 -2.83 -0.09
C LYS A 113 4.95 -4.32 0.30
N SER A 114 4.46 -5.19 -0.58
CA SER A 114 4.48 -6.65 -0.40
C SER A 114 5.90 -7.19 -0.33
N THR A 115 6.11 -8.26 0.42
CA THR A 115 7.40 -8.96 0.47
C THR A 115 7.67 -9.65 -0.86
N VAL A 116 8.83 -9.40 -1.45
CA VAL A 116 9.22 -9.94 -2.76
C VAL A 116 10.65 -10.50 -2.73
N PRO A 117 11.00 -11.45 -3.62
CA PRO A 117 12.36 -11.93 -3.77
C PRO A 117 13.32 -10.82 -4.22
N ILE A 118 14.60 -11.02 -3.92
CA ILE A 118 15.68 -10.14 -4.41
C ILE A 118 15.66 -10.11 -5.94
N GLY A 119 15.80 -8.91 -6.53
CA GLY A 119 15.77 -8.69 -7.98
C GLY A 119 14.37 -8.65 -8.59
N PHE A 120 13.31 -8.84 -7.81
CA PHE A 120 11.94 -8.81 -8.33
C PHE A 120 11.58 -7.46 -8.95
N THR A 121 11.86 -6.35 -8.25
CA THR A 121 11.51 -5.00 -8.71
C THR A 121 12.24 -4.63 -10.00
N GLU A 122 13.53 -4.96 -10.10
CA GLU A 122 14.32 -4.75 -11.31
C GLU A 122 13.72 -5.53 -12.49
N LYS A 123 13.38 -6.83 -12.26
CA LYS A 123 12.73 -7.66 -13.29
C LYS A 123 11.39 -7.06 -13.73
N GLN A 124 10.57 -6.57 -12.80
CA GLN A 124 9.28 -5.98 -13.16
C GLN A 124 9.45 -4.64 -13.91
N ASN A 125 10.41 -3.81 -13.54
CA ASN A 125 10.75 -2.60 -14.30
C ASN A 125 11.26 -2.92 -15.73
N ASP A 126 11.89 -4.07 -15.92
CA ASP A 126 12.29 -4.54 -17.26
C ASP A 126 11.10 -5.02 -18.10
N ILE A 127 10.10 -5.62 -17.49
CA ILE A 127 8.87 -6.09 -18.15
C ILE A 127 7.93 -4.92 -18.45
N PHE A 128 7.64 -4.08 -17.45
CA PHE A 128 6.69 -2.97 -17.52
C PHE A 128 7.40 -1.63 -17.69
N LYS A 129 7.97 -1.37 -18.87
CA LYS A 129 8.74 -0.13 -19.18
C LYS A 129 7.92 1.17 -19.08
N ASP A 130 6.61 1.05 -19.09
CA ASP A 130 5.64 2.15 -18.95
C ASP A 130 5.30 2.47 -17.47
N LEU A 131 5.72 1.62 -16.52
CA LEU A 131 5.54 1.83 -15.11
C LEU A 131 6.81 2.35 -14.42
N ASP A 132 6.60 3.16 -13.40
CA ASP A 132 7.65 3.57 -12.47
C ASP A 132 7.47 2.77 -11.16
N ILE A 133 8.18 1.66 -11.05
CA ILE A 133 8.02 0.73 -9.93
C ILE A 133 9.14 0.92 -8.92
N VAL A 134 8.74 1.21 -7.67
CA VAL A 134 9.63 1.41 -6.53
C VAL A 134 9.33 0.35 -5.47
N PHE A 135 10.35 -0.18 -4.83
CA PHE A 135 10.20 -1.07 -3.68
C PHE A 135 10.30 -0.28 -2.37
N SER A 136 9.31 -0.45 -1.50
CA SER A 136 9.32 0.16 -0.15
C SER A 136 8.82 -0.85 0.87
N PRO A 137 9.68 -1.75 1.36
CA PRO A 137 9.29 -2.80 2.31
C PRO A 137 8.72 -2.23 3.60
N GLU A 138 7.90 -3.03 4.27
CA GLU A 138 7.29 -2.68 5.55
C GLU A 138 7.85 -3.57 6.67
N PHE A 139 7.88 -3.02 7.89
CA PHE A 139 8.42 -3.69 9.08
C PHE A 139 7.39 -3.66 10.22
N LEU A 140 6.11 -3.77 9.90
CA LEU A 140 5.01 -3.71 10.86
C LEU A 140 4.91 -5.01 11.65
N ARG A 141 4.54 -4.89 12.93
CA ARG A 141 4.20 -6.02 13.78
C ARG A 141 2.68 -6.14 13.87
N GLU A 142 2.17 -7.37 13.85
CA GLU A 142 0.77 -7.61 14.16
C GLU A 142 0.41 -7.09 15.56
N GLY A 143 -0.77 -6.49 15.70
CA GLY A 143 -1.22 -5.87 16.96
C GLY A 143 -0.66 -4.47 17.25
N SER A 144 0.31 -3.96 16.45
CA SER A 144 0.84 -2.59 16.52
C SER A 144 1.10 -1.97 15.15
N ALA A 145 0.43 -2.47 14.11
CA ALA A 145 0.69 -2.09 12.73
C ALA A 145 0.45 -0.60 12.45
N VAL A 146 -0.59 -0.01 13.00
CA VAL A 146 -0.88 1.42 12.81
C VAL A 146 0.13 2.29 13.56
N SER A 147 0.48 1.90 14.79
CA SER A 147 1.49 2.60 15.59
C SER A 147 2.87 2.55 14.93
N ASP A 148 3.28 1.37 14.44
CA ASP A 148 4.54 1.19 13.72
C ASP A 148 4.56 1.99 12.40
N CYS A 149 3.44 2.06 11.68
CA CYS A 149 3.29 2.87 10.46
C CYS A 149 3.38 4.38 10.76
N LYS A 150 2.79 4.84 11.88
CA LYS A 150 2.84 6.25 12.32
C LYS A 150 4.20 6.66 12.90
N ALA A 151 5.03 5.69 13.32
CA ALA A 151 6.36 5.93 13.87
C ALA A 151 7.38 4.90 13.32
N PRO A 152 7.59 4.86 11.99
CA PRO A 152 8.47 3.87 11.38
C PRO A 152 9.92 4.08 11.86
N SER A 153 10.58 3.00 12.26
CA SER A 153 12.00 3.03 12.65
C SER A 153 12.90 3.40 11.46
N ARG A 154 12.47 3.06 10.26
CA ARG A 154 13.15 3.35 8.99
C ARG A 154 12.14 3.39 7.85
N ILE A 155 12.46 4.15 6.80
CA ILE A 155 11.78 4.14 5.51
C ILE A 155 12.84 3.76 4.48
N ILE A 156 12.59 2.71 3.72
CA ILE A 156 13.48 2.23 2.68
C ILE A 156 12.78 2.41 1.34
N LEU A 157 13.49 3.02 0.39
CA LEU A 157 13.09 3.11 -1.01
C LEU A 157 14.16 2.44 -1.86
N GLY A 158 13.78 1.40 -2.57
CA GLY A 158 14.59 0.73 -3.57
C GLY A 158 14.01 1.02 -4.96
N GLY A 159 14.83 1.52 -5.85
CA GLY A 159 14.43 1.88 -7.22
C GLY A 159 15.56 2.57 -7.95
N ASP A 160 15.26 3.13 -9.11
CA ASP A 160 16.25 3.89 -9.87
C ASP A 160 16.72 5.13 -9.09
N LYS A 161 17.99 5.54 -9.29
CA LYS A 161 18.68 6.60 -8.52
C LYS A 161 18.13 8.02 -8.74
N ASN A 162 17.03 8.18 -9.43
CA ASN A 162 16.42 9.47 -9.69
C ASN A 162 15.58 9.95 -8.48
N PHE A 163 16.28 10.42 -7.45
CA PHE A 163 15.65 10.91 -6.20
C PHE A 163 14.64 12.05 -6.43
N ASP A 164 14.89 12.91 -7.42
CA ASP A 164 13.99 14.05 -7.69
C ASP A 164 12.60 13.58 -8.12
N LYS A 165 12.53 12.49 -8.88
CA LYS A 165 11.27 11.90 -9.34
C LYS A 165 10.47 11.29 -8.19
N HIS A 166 11.14 10.79 -7.15
CA HIS A 166 10.52 10.13 -6.01
C HIS A 166 10.35 11.04 -4.78
N GLN A 167 10.66 12.34 -4.89
CA GLN A 167 10.55 13.28 -3.76
C GLN A 167 9.13 13.29 -3.18
N MET A 168 8.10 13.34 -4.04
CA MET A 168 6.70 13.30 -3.59
C MET A 168 6.39 12.00 -2.81
N LEU A 169 6.87 10.84 -3.27
CA LEU A 169 6.70 9.57 -2.57
C LEU A 169 7.36 9.63 -1.19
N PHE A 170 8.58 10.16 -1.12
CA PHE A 170 9.31 10.29 0.14
C PHE A 170 8.56 11.20 1.12
N ASP A 171 8.07 12.35 0.67
CA ASP A 171 7.29 13.29 1.47
C ASP A 171 5.99 12.67 1.99
N VAL A 172 5.29 11.89 1.15
CA VAL A 172 4.08 11.16 1.56
C VAL A 172 4.41 10.12 2.63
N LEU A 173 5.48 9.34 2.47
CA LEU A 173 5.88 8.34 3.47
C LEU A 173 6.36 8.99 4.79
N LEU A 174 7.08 10.12 4.72
CA LEU A 174 7.45 10.88 5.92
C LEU A 174 6.24 11.47 6.63
N SER A 175 5.18 11.79 5.88
CA SER A 175 3.97 12.39 6.44
C SER A 175 3.15 11.43 7.32
N THR A 176 3.44 10.14 7.30
CA THR A 176 2.83 9.17 8.23
C THR A 176 3.25 9.45 9.68
N LYS A 177 4.42 10.05 9.89
CA LYS A 177 4.91 10.42 11.23
C LYS A 177 3.98 11.43 11.89
N LYS A 178 3.61 11.18 13.15
CA LYS A 178 3.01 12.22 13.99
C LYS A 178 4.00 13.37 14.13
N PRO A 179 3.56 14.64 14.04
CA PRO A 179 4.41 15.74 14.42
C PRO A 179 4.82 15.54 15.88
N GLU A 180 6.12 15.59 16.15
CA GLU A 180 6.60 15.67 17.53
C GLU A 180 6.07 17.00 18.09
N LEU A 181 5.18 16.92 19.08
CA LEU A 181 4.77 18.10 19.85
C LEU A 181 6.00 18.51 20.68
N SER A 182 6.71 19.52 20.18
CA SER A 182 7.76 20.22 20.91
C SER A 182 7.18 21.08 22.03
#